data_9ba7c18e6bb2b3291d0d8e2322e6f059
#
_entry.id   9ba7c18e6bb2b3291d0d8e2322e6f059
#
_cell.length_a   1.000
_cell.length_b   1.000
_cell.length_c   1.000
_cell.angle_alpha   90.00
_cell.angle_beta   90.00
_cell.angle_gamma   90.00
#
_symmetry.space_group_name_H-M   'P 1'
#
loop_
_entity.id
_entity.type
_entity.pdbx_description
1 polymer ?
#
loop_
_entity_poly.entity_id
_entity_poly.type
_entity_poly.pdbx_seq_one_letter_code
_entity_poly.pdbx_strand_id
1 'polypeptide(L)' 'MPIDADLLKSKMALRRFNIDTLSKETGLNRDTISNIINGKNYPSYTAINAIYYALELTPEEGMQIFFARDLRKTKV' A
#
# COMPACT_ATOMS: atom_id res chain seq x y z
N MET A 1 -12.08 4.75 -5.02
CA MET A 1 -11.06 4.44 -4.05
C MET A 1 -9.68 4.55 -4.64
N PRO A 2 -8.78 5.12 -3.92
CA PRO A 2 -7.49 5.43 -4.52
C PRO A 2 -6.57 4.23 -4.72
N ILE A 3 -6.64 3.22 -3.85
CA ILE A 3 -5.72 2.09 -3.99
C ILE A 3 -6.49 0.78 -3.89
N ASP A 4 -5.81 -0.31 -4.27
CA ASP A 4 -6.36 -1.65 -4.10
C ASP A 4 -5.98 -2.12 -2.69
N ALA A 5 -6.81 -1.77 -1.73
CA ALA A 5 -6.53 -2.07 -0.32
C ALA A 5 -6.53 -3.57 -0.05
N ASP A 6 -7.37 -4.31 -0.74
CA ASP A 6 -7.42 -5.76 -0.54
C ASP A 6 -6.12 -6.41 -0.98
N LEU A 7 -5.59 -5.98 -2.12
CA LEU A 7 -4.32 -6.50 -2.59
C LEU A 7 -3.19 -6.12 -1.64
N LEU A 8 -3.21 -4.89 -1.13
CA LEU A 8 -2.20 -4.46 -0.16
C LEU A 8 -2.24 -5.31 1.09
N LYS A 9 -3.42 -5.57 1.62
CA LYS A 9 -3.57 -6.43 2.79
C LYS A 9 -3.05 -7.83 2.52
N SER A 10 -3.32 -8.33 1.33
CA SER A 10 -2.85 -9.65 0.93
C SER A 10 -1.32 -9.71 0.92
N LYS A 11 -0.67 -8.67 0.40
CA LYS A 11 0.80 -8.64 0.39
C LYS A 11 1.37 -8.50 1.79
N MET A 12 0.70 -7.74 2.64
CA MET A 12 1.12 -7.64 4.05
C MET A 12 1.06 -9.00 4.72
N ALA A 13 -0.04 -9.72 4.53
CA ALA A 13 -0.19 -11.05 5.11
C ALA A 13 0.88 -12.01 4.61
N LEU A 14 1.16 -11.94 3.32
CA LEU A 14 2.15 -12.80 2.69
C LEU A 14 3.53 -12.59 3.30
N ARG A 15 3.88 -11.37 3.61
CA ARG A 15 5.15 -11.00 4.20
C ARG A 15 5.10 -10.98 5.73
N ARG A 16 3.96 -11.38 6.30
CA ARG A 16 3.77 -11.49 7.74
C ARG A 16 3.88 -10.15 8.45
N PHE A 17 3.41 -9.10 7.80
CA PHE A 17 3.31 -7.78 8.41
C PHE A 17 1.90 -7.53 8.92
N ASN A 18 1.82 -6.86 10.06
CA ASN A 18 0.59 -6.26 10.52
C ASN A 18 0.83 -4.74 10.61
N ILE A 19 -0.17 -4.01 11.15
CA ILE A 19 -0.04 -2.56 11.25
C ILE A 19 1.16 -2.16 12.10
N ASP A 20 1.35 -2.85 13.22
CA ASP A 20 2.46 -2.53 14.13
C ASP A 20 3.81 -2.74 13.49
N THR A 21 4.01 -3.91 12.88
CA THR A 21 5.31 -4.24 12.31
C THR A 21 5.57 -3.41 11.07
N LEU A 22 4.55 -3.13 10.27
CA LEU A 22 4.73 -2.29 9.12
C LEU A 22 5.05 -0.86 9.53
N SER A 23 4.43 -0.37 10.60
CA SER A 23 4.74 0.94 11.15
C SER A 23 6.22 1.02 11.55
N LYS A 24 6.71 0.00 12.24
CA LYS A 24 8.11 -0.02 12.66
C LYS A 24 9.05 -0.05 11.47
N GLU A 25 8.72 -0.87 10.48
CA GLU A 25 9.60 -1.04 9.32
C GLU A 25 9.63 0.20 8.45
N THR A 26 8.49 0.88 8.28
CA THR A 26 8.40 2.03 7.39
C THR A 26 8.67 3.35 8.08
N GLY A 27 8.57 3.39 9.40
CA GLY A 27 8.64 4.64 10.14
C GLY A 27 7.35 5.46 10.06
N LEU A 28 6.30 4.92 9.46
CA LEU A 28 5.03 5.61 9.35
C LEU A 28 4.19 5.40 10.61
N ASN A 29 3.35 6.39 10.90
CA ASN A 29 2.44 6.31 12.02
C ASN A 29 1.42 5.20 11.79
N ARG A 30 1.03 4.50 12.87
CA ARG A 30 0.04 3.42 12.78
C ARG A 30 -1.28 3.90 12.19
N ASP A 31 -1.72 5.09 12.58
CA ASP A 31 -2.96 5.64 12.04
C ASP A 31 -2.86 5.89 10.55
N THR A 32 -1.70 6.35 10.10
CA THR A 32 -1.47 6.55 8.67
C THR A 32 -1.61 5.23 7.92
N ILE A 33 -0.99 4.19 8.43
CA ILE A 33 -1.08 2.88 7.78
C ILE A 33 -2.51 2.36 7.81
N SER A 34 -3.18 2.50 8.94
CA SER A 34 -4.56 2.05 9.06
C SER A 34 -5.47 2.74 8.04
N ASN A 35 -5.30 4.05 7.89
CA ASN A 35 -6.10 4.80 6.92
C ASN A 35 -5.81 4.36 5.49
N ILE A 36 -4.56 4.05 5.19
CA ILE A 36 -4.18 3.59 3.86
C ILE A 36 -4.81 2.22 3.56
N ILE A 37 -4.65 1.26 4.48
CA ILE A 37 -5.14 -0.09 4.21
C ILE A 37 -6.65 -0.20 4.27
N ASN A 38 -7.31 0.79 4.86
CA ASN A 38 -8.77 0.83 4.85
C ASN A 38 -9.31 1.68 3.71
N GLY A 39 -8.43 2.20 2.88
CA GLY A 39 -8.85 2.95 1.71
C GLY A 39 -9.38 4.33 2.00
N LYS A 40 -9.12 4.87 3.19
CA LYS A 40 -9.63 6.18 3.56
C LYS A 40 -8.83 7.31 2.93
N ASN A 41 -7.54 7.15 2.86
CA ASN A 41 -6.65 8.19 2.34
C ASN A 41 -5.73 7.61 1.29
N TYR A 42 -5.48 8.39 0.26
CA TYR A 42 -4.44 8.02 -0.70
C TYR A 42 -3.09 8.29 -0.05
N PRO A 43 -2.16 7.34 -0.08
CA PRO A 43 -0.86 7.53 0.56
C PRO A 43 -0.03 8.60 -0.17
N SER A 44 0.79 9.29 0.60
CA SER A 44 1.77 10.20 0.02
C SER A 44 2.82 9.38 -0.74
N TYR A 45 3.56 10.08 -1.59
CA TYR A 45 4.63 9.41 -2.34
C TYR A 45 5.65 8.77 -1.39
N THR A 46 5.99 9.46 -0.32
CA THR A 46 6.90 8.93 0.70
C THR A 46 6.35 7.65 1.31
N ALA A 47 5.06 7.63 1.62
CA ALA A 47 4.43 6.46 2.20
C ALA A 47 4.40 5.30 1.20
N ILE A 48 4.10 5.59 -0.05
CA ILE A 48 4.12 4.55 -1.10
C ILE A 48 5.49 3.91 -1.18
N ASN A 49 6.54 4.72 -1.25
CA ASN A 49 7.90 4.19 -1.34
C ASN A 49 8.26 3.35 -0.12
N ALA A 50 7.91 3.83 1.06
CA ALA A 50 8.27 3.11 2.28
C ALA A 50 7.58 1.75 2.33
N ILE A 51 6.31 1.70 1.97
CA ILE A 51 5.57 0.44 1.95
C ILE A 51 6.09 -0.46 0.85
N TYR A 52 6.36 0.10 -0.31
CA TYR A 52 6.88 -0.64 -1.45
C TYR A 52 8.15 -1.41 -1.08
N TYR A 53 9.09 -0.73 -0.43
CA TYR A 53 10.34 -1.36 -0.04
C TYR A 53 10.18 -2.31 1.14
N ALA A 54 9.35 -1.95 2.10
CA ALA A 54 9.14 -2.80 3.28
C ALA A 54 8.54 -4.15 2.89
N LEU A 55 7.59 -4.15 1.95
CA LEU A 55 6.94 -5.37 1.51
C LEU A 55 7.67 -6.05 0.36
N GLU A 56 8.78 -5.48 -0.09
CA GLU A 56 9.56 -6.03 -1.20
C GLU A 56 8.70 -6.29 -2.43
N LEU A 57 7.89 -5.31 -2.76
CA LEU A 57 6.99 -5.43 -3.91
C LEU A 57 7.77 -5.31 -5.20
N THR A 58 7.30 -6.01 -6.23
CA THR A 58 7.80 -5.76 -7.58
C THR A 58 7.16 -4.50 -8.13
N PRO A 59 7.75 -3.89 -9.17
CA PRO A 59 7.13 -2.71 -9.78
C PRO A 59 5.70 -2.97 -10.23
N GLU A 60 5.43 -4.16 -10.76
CA GLU A 60 4.08 -4.50 -11.18
C GLU A 60 3.11 -4.54 -10.01
N GLU A 61 3.55 -5.14 -8.91
CA GLU A 61 2.72 -5.21 -7.72
C GLU A 61 2.44 -3.81 -7.17
N GLY A 62 3.47 -2.97 -7.14
CA GLY A 62 3.28 -1.60 -6.70
C GLY A 62 2.28 -0.85 -7.57
N MET A 63 2.37 -1.02 -8.88
CA MET A 63 1.42 -0.42 -9.79
C MET A 63 0.01 -0.91 -9.53
N GLN A 64 -0.16 -2.20 -9.34
CA GLN A 64 -1.47 -2.77 -9.11
C GLN A 64 -2.10 -2.28 -7.82
N ILE A 65 -1.29 -2.10 -6.79
CA ILE A 65 -1.81 -1.66 -5.50
C ILE A 65 -2.13 -0.18 -5.51
N PHE A 66 -1.16 0.64 -5.95
CA PHE A 66 -1.25 2.09 -5.72
C PHE A 66 -1.81 2.85 -6.91
N PHE A 67 -1.78 2.26 -8.10
CA PHE A 67 -2.20 2.97 -9.32
C PHE A 67 -3.23 2.19 -10.14
N ALA A 68 -3.85 1.17 -9.54
CA ALA A 68 -4.81 0.34 -10.26
C ALA A 68 -5.96 1.16 -10.82
N ARG A 69 -6.38 2.16 -10.07
CA ARG A 69 -7.49 3.01 -10.50
C ARG A 69 -7.14 3.79 -11.76
N ASP A 70 -5.91 4.31 -11.80
CA ASP A 70 -5.46 5.06 -12.97
C ASP A 70 -5.37 4.14 -14.18
N LEU A 71 -4.91 2.93 -13.99
CA LEU A 71 -4.84 1.96 -15.08
C LEU A 71 -6.22 1.65 -15.64
N ARG A 72 -7.20 1.50 -14.77
CA ARG A 72 -8.56 1.26 -15.22
C ARG A 72 -9.11 2.42 -16.01
N LYS A 73 -8.82 3.63 -15.59
CA LYS A 73 -9.28 4.81 -16.30
C LYS A 73 -8.70 4.89 -17.69
N THR A 74 -7.43 4.60 -17.81
CA THR A 74 -6.78 4.66 -19.13
C THR A 74 -7.27 3.58 -20.07
N LYS A 75 -7.87 2.56 -19.54
CA LYS A 75 -8.33 1.45 -20.33
C LYS A 75 -9.55 1.81 -21.16
N VAL A 76 -10.31 2.75 -20.72
CA VAL A 76 -11.49 3.19 -21.42
C VAL A 76 -11.11 3.94 -22.69
#